data_2541208d7251534e04aa97ff658463f2
#
_entry.id   2541208d7251534e04aa97ff658463f2
#
_cell.length_a   1.000
_cell.length_b   1.000
_cell.length_c   1.000
_cell.angle_alpha   90.00
_cell.angle_beta   90.00
_cell.angle_gamma   90.00
#
_symmetry.space_group_name_H-M   'P 1'
#
loop_
_entity.id
_entity.type
_entity.pdbx_description
1 polymer ?
#
loop_
_entity_poly.entity_id
_entity_poly.type
_entity_poly.pdbx_seq_one_letter_code
_entity_poly.pdbx_strand_id
1 'polypeptide(L)'
;KKKDFTAEDIRQVQEVYKDAKEKVIYDKMAIMGQSKAKYSSCNVGHFALGMGAYSTGTSPIRRIADTINQRILNDAITKGVDYARRKWEKITPLIAKIATSSELRAIKAERKLDDIRKAEFMKQYEKQYFDVMVAGIYDNYLLVLYPDKMVYGKVFFNRSYYHVNKDGCSIYSDKGEKIFIGDTFNAKLLNVNTITGEVVFFKDTKVIKEFYGNEEKKGKKKVKSR
;
A
#
# COMPACT_ATOMS: atom_id res chain seq x y z
N LYS A 1 25.97 -5.59 2.32
CA LYS A 1 24.56 -5.62 1.93
C LYS A 1 24.13 -7.07 1.74
N LYS A 2 23.22 -7.57 2.56
CA LYS A 2 22.63 -8.91 2.41
C LYS A 2 21.79 -8.89 1.13
N LYS A 3 22.04 -9.83 0.21
CA LYS A 3 21.35 -9.86 -1.10
C LYS A 3 19.95 -10.44 -1.01
N ASP A 4 19.72 -11.36 -0.09
CA ASP A 4 18.46 -12.07 0.07
C ASP A 4 17.97 -11.96 1.51
N PHE A 5 16.75 -11.46 1.68
CA PHE A 5 16.08 -11.39 2.97
C PHE A 5 15.25 -12.65 3.19
N THR A 6 15.35 -13.23 4.38
CA THR A 6 14.55 -14.37 4.82
C THR A 6 13.33 -13.91 5.61
N ALA A 7 12.35 -14.81 5.82
CA ALA A 7 11.23 -14.54 6.71
C ALA A 7 11.69 -14.27 8.14
N GLU A 8 12.79 -14.90 8.57
CA GLU A 8 13.38 -14.68 9.90
C GLU A 8 13.97 -13.28 10.04
N ASP A 9 14.61 -12.74 9.01
CA ASP A 9 15.12 -11.36 9.02
C ASP A 9 13.98 -10.35 9.23
N ILE A 10 12.83 -10.59 8.57
CA ILE A 10 11.65 -9.74 8.72
C ILE A 10 11.09 -9.85 10.15
N ARG A 11 11.01 -11.06 10.70
CA ARG A 11 10.55 -11.30 12.07
C ARG A 11 11.44 -10.62 13.10
N GLN A 12 12.76 -10.68 12.92
CA GLN A 12 13.72 -9.98 13.79
C GLN A 12 13.52 -8.46 13.77
N VAL A 13 13.31 -7.88 12.60
CA VAL A 13 13.00 -6.45 12.49
C VAL A 13 11.68 -6.11 13.20
N GLN A 14 10.63 -6.92 13.00
CA GLN A 14 9.34 -6.71 13.67
C GLN A 14 9.44 -6.83 15.19
N GLU A 15 10.26 -7.76 15.70
CA GLU A 15 10.48 -7.92 17.14
C GLU A 15 11.21 -6.72 17.76
N VAL A 16 12.22 -6.18 17.06
CA VAL A 16 12.96 -4.98 17.52
C VAL A 16 12.04 -3.77 17.67
N TYR A 17 11.07 -3.62 16.76
CA TYR A 17 10.17 -2.46 16.73
C TYR A 17 8.76 -2.74 17.26
N LYS A 18 8.55 -3.86 17.97
CA LYS A 18 7.21 -4.29 18.41
C LYS A 18 6.48 -3.28 19.29
N ASP A 19 7.23 -2.54 20.13
CA ASP A 19 6.70 -1.54 21.06
C ASP A 19 6.89 -0.09 20.56
N ALA A 20 7.41 0.10 19.33
CA ALA A 20 7.61 1.41 18.75
C ALA A 20 6.28 2.02 18.29
N LYS A 21 6.10 3.33 18.46
CA LYS A 21 4.93 4.07 17.95
C LYS A 21 4.78 3.92 16.44
N GLU A 22 5.90 3.80 15.75
CA GLU A 22 6.03 3.69 14.30
C GLU A 22 5.86 2.24 13.79
N LYS A 23 5.54 1.28 14.66
CA LYS A 23 5.41 -0.15 14.33
C LYS A 23 4.57 -0.39 13.06
N VAL A 24 3.44 0.31 12.92
CA VAL A 24 2.54 0.18 11.77
C VAL A 24 3.26 0.51 10.45
N ILE A 25 4.18 1.49 10.48
CA ILE A 25 4.96 1.89 9.30
C ILE A 25 6.04 0.84 9.00
N TYR A 26 6.75 0.35 10.02
CA TYR A 26 7.76 -0.68 9.84
C TYR A 26 7.16 -1.99 9.32
N ASP A 27 6.02 -2.42 9.86
CA ASP A 27 5.28 -3.58 9.36
C ASP A 27 4.87 -3.41 7.89
N LYS A 28 4.36 -2.22 7.53
CA LYS A 28 4.02 -1.91 6.14
C LYS A 28 5.24 -1.92 5.23
N MET A 29 6.35 -1.34 5.64
CA MET A 29 7.59 -1.34 4.86
C MET A 29 8.13 -2.76 4.68
N ALA A 30 8.09 -3.59 5.71
CA ALA A 30 8.48 -5.00 5.66
C ALA A 30 7.63 -5.79 4.65
N ILE A 31 6.31 -5.57 4.64
CA ILE A 31 5.39 -6.18 3.66
C ILE A 31 5.66 -5.66 2.24
N MET A 32 5.88 -4.35 2.09
CA MET A 32 6.14 -3.74 0.77
C MET A 32 7.48 -4.17 0.16
N GLY A 33 8.46 -4.51 1.00
CA GLY A 33 9.76 -5.05 0.56
C GLY A 33 9.68 -6.48 0.03
N GLN A 34 8.59 -7.19 0.27
CA GLN A 34 8.39 -8.55 -0.23
C GLN A 34 7.91 -8.56 -1.68
N SER A 35 8.27 -9.60 -2.41
CA SER A 35 7.70 -9.82 -3.75
C SER A 35 6.21 -10.14 -3.64
N LYS A 36 5.43 -9.64 -4.61
CA LYS A 36 3.99 -9.92 -4.66
C LYS A 36 3.75 -11.42 -4.83
N ALA A 37 2.76 -11.93 -4.11
CA ALA A 37 2.31 -13.31 -4.27
C ALA A 37 1.87 -13.58 -5.73
N LYS A 38 2.22 -14.76 -6.24
CA LYS A 38 1.84 -15.23 -7.57
C LYS A 38 1.50 -16.70 -7.52
N TYR A 39 0.54 -17.10 -8.32
CA TYR A 39 0.29 -18.51 -8.59
C TYR A 39 1.37 -19.05 -9.54
N SER A 40 1.80 -20.28 -9.32
CA SER A 40 2.79 -20.98 -10.15
C SER A 40 2.34 -22.40 -10.43
N SER A 41 2.63 -22.91 -11.61
CA SER A 41 2.47 -24.34 -11.95
C SER A 41 3.56 -25.22 -11.36
N CYS A 42 4.65 -24.61 -10.88
CA CYS A 42 5.73 -25.28 -10.17
C CYS A 42 5.61 -25.01 -8.67
N ASN A 43 5.96 -26.00 -7.86
CA ASN A 43 6.03 -25.80 -6.42
C ASN A 43 7.21 -24.90 -6.08
N VAL A 44 6.90 -23.68 -5.61
CA VAL A 44 7.89 -22.67 -5.17
C VAL A 44 7.82 -22.44 -3.66
N GLY A 45 7.01 -23.23 -2.95
CA GLY A 45 6.75 -23.05 -1.54
C GLY A 45 5.91 -21.81 -1.23
N HIS A 46 5.87 -21.45 0.03
CA HIS A 46 5.19 -20.22 0.50
C HIS A 46 6.08 -19.50 1.52
N PHE A 47 6.73 -18.43 1.09
CA PHE A 47 7.72 -17.68 1.89
C PHE A 47 7.17 -17.24 3.25
N ALA A 48 6.02 -16.57 3.28
CA ALA A 48 5.47 -16.02 4.53
C ALA A 48 5.00 -17.08 5.53
N LEU A 49 4.64 -18.29 5.05
CA LEU A 49 4.26 -19.42 5.91
C LEU A 49 5.46 -20.34 6.22
N GLY A 50 6.62 -20.12 5.61
CA GLY A 50 7.78 -20.98 5.78
C GLY A 50 7.57 -22.42 5.25
N MET A 51 6.62 -22.61 4.33
CA MET A 51 6.27 -23.92 3.81
C MET A 51 7.01 -24.23 2.52
N GLY A 52 7.66 -25.41 2.45
CA GLY A 52 8.34 -25.88 1.24
C GLY A 52 7.39 -26.34 0.13
N ALA A 53 6.14 -26.66 0.46
CA ALA A 53 5.08 -26.97 -0.49
C ALA A 53 3.77 -26.34 -0.03
N TYR A 54 3.07 -25.69 -0.94
CA TYR A 54 1.80 -25.04 -0.64
C TYR A 54 0.86 -25.03 -1.84
N SER A 55 -0.42 -25.27 -1.58
CA SER A 55 -1.48 -25.15 -2.59
C SER A 55 -2.74 -24.59 -1.95
N THR A 56 -3.53 -23.84 -2.71
CA THR A 56 -4.81 -23.28 -2.28
C THR A 56 -5.96 -24.19 -2.68
N GLY A 57 -7.04 -24.21 -1.89
CA GLY A 57 -8.20 -25.07 -2.21
C GLY A 57 -9.50 -24.65 -1.52
N THR A 58 -9.45 -23.68 -0.60
CA THR A 58 -10.55 -23.38 0.35
C THR A 58 -11.52 -22.30 -0.09
N SER A 59 -11.26 -21.61 -1.20
CA SER A 59 -12.10 -20.49 -1.67
C SER A 59 -12.43 -20.57 -3.17
N PRO A 60 -13.04 -21.67 -3.67
CA PRO A 60 -13.27 -21.88 -5.10
C PRO A 60 -14.25 -20.90 -5.74
N ILE A 61 -15.12 -20.28 -4.96
CA ILE A 61 -16.10 -19.31 -5.46
C ILE A 61 -15.42 -18.04 -5.99
N ARG A 62 -14.34 -17.59 -5.36
CA ARG A 62 -13.66 -16.33 -5.67
C ARG A 62 -12.23 -16.49 -6.22
N ARG A 63 -11.65 -17.68 -6.14
CA ARG A 63 -10.30 -17.97 -6.64
C ARG A 63 -10.33 -19.10 -7.65
N ILE A 64 -10.08 -18.79 -8.92
CA ILE A 64 -10.05 -19.79 -9.99
C ILE A 64 -8.96 -20.86 -9.74
N ALA A 65 -7.85 -20.51 -9.12
CA ALA A 65 -6.80 -21.46 -8.76
C ALA A 65 -7.33 -22.59 -7.88
N ASP A 66 -8.17 -22.27 -6.89
CA ASP A 66 -8.76 -23.25 -5.97
C ASP A 66 -9.68 -24.22 -6.69
N THR A 67 -10.53 -23.68 -7.59
CA THR A 67 -11.42 -24.50 -8.43
C THR A 67 -10.61 -25.48 -9.30
N ILE A 68 -9.52 -25.01 -9.90
CA ILE A 68 -8.66 -25.84 -10.74
C ILE A 68 -7.93 -26.88 -9.89
N ASN A 69 -7.39 -26.51 -8.74
CA ASN A 69 -6.72 -27.46 -7.83
C ASN A 69 -7.66 -28.56 -7.37
N GLN A 70 -8.91 -28.23 -7.03
CA GLN A 70 -9.93 -29.26 -6.70
C GLN A 70 -10.23 -30.19 -7.87
N ARG A 71 -10.31 -29.66 -9.10
CA ARG A 71 -10.51 -30.49 -10.31
C ARG A 71 -9.32 -31.41 -10.59
N ILE A 72 -8.09 -30.89 -10.44
CA ILE A 72 -6.86 -31.71 -10.60
C ILE A 72 -6.85 -32.82 -9.56
N LEU A 73 -7.16 -32.49 -8.30
CA LEU A 73 -7.22 -33.47 -7.22
C LEU A 73 -8.29 -34.54 -7.48
N ASN A 74 -9.48 -34.12 -7.90
CA ASN A 74 -10.56 -35.06 -8.26
C ASN A 74 -10.15 -36.00 -9.42
N ASP A 75 -9.56 -35.47 -10.48
CA ASP A 75 -9.07 -36.28 -11.60
C ASP A 75 -7.95 -37.27 -11.15
N ALA A 76 -7.07 -36.81 -10.25
CA ALA A 76 -5.99 -37.66 -9.71
C ALA A 76 -6.54 -38.82 -8.86
N ILE A 77 -7.56 -38.56 -8.04
CA ILE A 77 -8.20 -39.56 -7.16
C ILE A 77 -9.03 -40.55 -8.00
N THR A 78 -9.83 -40.04 -8.94
CA THR A 78 -10.80 -40.85 -9.66
C THR A 78 -10.25 -41.56 -10.90
N LYS A 79 -9.25 -40.98 -11.57
CA LYS A 79 -8.68 -41.47 -12.86
C LYS A 79 -7.18 -41.73 -12.81
N GLY A 80 -6.56 -41.47 -11.67
CA GLY A 80 -5.14 -41.67 -11.47
C GLY A 80 -4.28 -40.45 -11.77
N VAL A 81 -3.12 -40.40 -11.11
CA VAL A 81 -2.18 -39.26 -11.16
C VAL A 81 -1.65 -39.01 -12.59
N ASP A 82 -1.36 -40.04 -13.32
CA ASP A 82 -0.83 -39.90 -14.70
C ASP A 82 -1.85 -39.31 -15.66
N TYR A 83 -3.14 -39.63 -15.49
CA TYR A 83 -4.21 -38.99 -16.24
C TYR A 83 -4.29 -37.50 -15.92
N ALA A 84 -4.32 -37.15 -14.63
CA ALA A 84 -4.39 -35.76 -14.18
C ALA A 84 -3.19 -34.97 -14.71
N ARG A 85 -1.96 -35.54 -14.63
CA ARG A 85 -0.76 -34.90 -15.13
C ARG A 85 -0.87 -34.60 -16.63
N ARG A 86 -1.16 -35.58 -17.46
CA ARG A 86 -1.29 -35.40 -18.92
C ARG A 86 -2.34 -34.35 -19.29
N LYS A 87 -3.45 -34.31 -18.56
CA LYS A 87 -4.55 -33.36 -18.82
C LYS A 87 -4.20 -31.94 -18.44
N TRP A 88 -3.58 -31.72 -17.28
CA TRP A 88 -3.48 -30.41 -16.66
C TRP A 88 -2.11 -29.74 -16.84
N GLU A 89 -1.03 -30.49 -17.05
CA GLU A 89 0.34 -30.00 -17.12
C GLU A 89 0.52 -28.81 -18.10
N LYS A 90 -0.05 -28.97 -19.31
CA LYS A 90 0.07 -27.93 -20.37
C LYS A 90 -0.78 -26.71 -20.14
N ILE A 91 -1.83 -26.81 -19.33
CA ILE A 91 -2.83 -25.75 -19.12
C ILE A 91 -2.53 -24.94 -17.85
N THR A 92 -1.98 -25.59 -16.82
CA THR A 92 -1.73 -24.94 -15.52
C THR A 92 -0.84 -23.70 -15.57
N PRO A 93 0.19 -23.57 -16.42
CA PRO A 93 0.97 -22.34 -16.50
C PRO A 93 0.14 -21.13 -16.95
N LEU A 94 -0.76 -21.33 -17.91
CA LEU A 94 -1.68 -20.27 -18.37
C LEU A 94 -2.68 -19.91 -17.30
N ILE A 95 -3.26 -20.90 -16.62
CA ILE A 95 -4.20 -20.69 -15.53
C ILE A 95 -3.53 -19.92 -14.38
N ALA A 96 -2.32 -20.27 -14.01
CA ALA A 96 -1.56 -19.58 -12.97
C ALA A 96 -1.34 -18.10 -13.31
N LYS A 97 -1.01 -17.78 -14.57
CA LYS A 97 -0.87 -16.39 -15.04
C LYS A 97 -2.20 -15.63 -14.98
N ILE A 98 -3.30 -16.23 -15.44
CA ILE A 98 -4.64 -15.62 -15.37
C ILE A 98 -5.06 -15.42 -13.92
N ALA A 99 -4.90 -16.42 -13.06
CA ALA A 99 -5.23 -16.36 -11.64
C ALA A 99 -4.47 -15.22 -10.95
N THR A 100 -3.17 -15.11 -11.18
CA THR A 100 -2.33 -14.03 -10.63
C THR A 100 -2.82 -12.66 -11.07
N SER A 101 -3.10 -12.46 -12.35
CA SER A 101 -3.56 -11.16 -12.86
C SER A 101 -4.96 -10.79 -12.34
N SER A 102 -5.84 -11.76 -12.17
CA SER A 102 -7.19 -11.56 -11.64
C SER A 102 -7.16 -11.22 -10.16
N GLU A 103 -6.34 -11.92 -9.36
CA GLU A 103 -6.15 -11.62 -7.93
C GLU A 103 -5.61 -10.20 -7.73
N LEU A 104 -4.59 -9.81 -8.51
CA LEU A 104 -4.04 -8.46 -8.43
C LEU A 104 -5.07 -7.36 -8.78
N ARG A 105 -5.98 -7.63 -9.73
CA ARG A 105 -7.09 -6.70 -10.05
C ARG A 105 -8.10 -6.64 -8.92
N ALA A 106 -8.47 -7.79 -8.36
CA ALA A 106 -9.41 -7.86 -7.23
C ALA A 106 -8.88 -7.09 -6.01
N ILE A 107 -7.62 -7.31 -5.62
CA ILE A 107 -6.95 -6.59 -4.52
C ILE A 107 -6.92 -5.07 -4.78
N LYS A 108 -6.65 -4.64 -6.02
CA LYS A 108 -6.67 -3.21 -6.36
C LYS A 108 -8.07 -2.60 -6.22
N ALA A 109 -9.11 -3.33 -6.64
CA ALA A 109 -10.50 -2.87 -6.52
C ALA A 109 -10.93 -2.78 -5.06
N GLU A 110 -10.59 -3.79 -4.25
CA GLU A 110 -10.87 -3.84 -2.81
C GLU A 110 -10.21 -2.66 -2.09
N ARG A 111 -8.90 -2.45 -2.30
CA ARG A 111 -8.17 -1.31 -1.72
C ARG A 111 -8.77 0.04 -2.13
N LYS A 112 -9.17 0.16 -3.40
CA LYS A 112 -9.80 1.39 -3.88
C LYS A 112 -11.13 1.66 -3.21
N LEU A 113 -11.94 0.61 -2.99
CA LEU A 113 -13.20 0.73 -2.26
C LEU A 113 -12.96 1.11 -0.79
N ASP A 114 -11.96 0.51 -0.14
CA ASP A 114 -11.57 0.85 1.23
C ASP A 114 -11.14 2.32 1.34
N ASP A 115 -10.32 2.81 0.40
CA ASP A 115 -9.92 4.22 0.33
C ASP A 115 -11.13 5.16 0.17
N ILE A 116 -12.09 4.80 -0.69
CA ILE A 116 -13.33 5.57 -0.87
C ILE A 116 -14.15 5.60 0.42
N ARG A 117 -14.34 4.46 1.09
CA ARG A 117 -15.09 4.38 2.35
C ARG A 117 -14.44 5.20 3.46
N LYS A 118 -13.11 5.15 3.55
CA LYS A 118 -12.35 5.97 4.48
C LYS A 118 -12.47 7.47 4.16
N ALA A 119 -12.45 7.83 2.90
CA ALA A 119 -12.68 9.20 2.46
C ALA A 119 -14.11 9.68 2.80
N GLU A 120 -15.14 8.87 2.52
CA GLU A 120 -16.52 9.18 2.91
C GLU A 120 -16.63 9.45 4.42
N PHE A 121 -16.01 8.60 5.25
CA PHE A 121 -15.97 8.80 6.70
C PHE A 121 -15.25 10.10 7.08
N MET A 122 -14.11 10.42 6.44
CA MET A 122 -13.33 11.62 6.75
C MET A 122 -13.99 12.92 6.27
N LYS A 123 -14.91 12.87 5.30
CA LYS A 123 -15.54 14.04 4.72
C LYS A 123 -16.21 14.96 5.75
N GLN A 124 -16.85 14.40 6.76
CA GLN A 124 -17.52 15.14 7.83
C GLN A 124 -16.56 15.93 8.73
N TYR A 125 -15.27 15.58 8.71
CA TYR A 125 -14.24 16.18 9.54
C TYR A 125 -13.37 17.20 8.79
N GLU A 126 -13.73 17.62 7.61
CA GLU A 126 -13.00 18.65 6.87
C GLU A 126 -12.79 19.90 7.73
N LYS A 127 -11.63 20.53 7.59
CA LYS A 127 -11.14 21.68 8.35
C LYS A 127 -10.71 21.39 9.79
N GLN A 128 -10.90 20.18 10.31
CA GLN A 128 -10.38 19.76 11.62
C GLN A 128 -8.91 19.38 11.56
N TYR A 129 -8.26 19.35 12.72
CA TYR A 129 -6.86 18.98 12.87
C TYR A 129 -6.72 17.56 13.39
N PHE A 130 -5.70 16.86 12.91
CA PHE A 130 -5.40 15.46 13.25
C PHE A 130 -3.89 15.30 13.45
N ASP A 131 -3.51 14.47 14.40
CA ASP A 131 -2.13 14.03 14.54
C ASP A 131 -1.90 12.91 13.54
N VAL A 132 -1.03 13.18 12.59
CA VAL A 132 -0.69 12.27 11.50
C VAL A 132 0.78 11.90 11.55
N MET A 133 1.09 10.68 11.11
CA MET A 133 2.44 10.14 11.07
C MET A 133 2.91 10.00 9.62
N VAL A 134 4.14 10.38 9.33
CA VAL A 134 4.74 10.24 7.99
C VAL A 134 4.96 8.77 7.68
N ALA A 135 4.22 8.25 6.72
CA ALA A 135 4.24 6.84 6.30
C ALA A 135 5.04 6.60 5.01
N GLY A 136 5.46 7.66 4.33
CA GLY A 136 6.27 7.60 3.12
C GLY A 136 6.54 8.97 2.54
N ILE A 137 7.59 9.05 1.74
CA ILE A 137 8.05 10.28 1.09
C ILE A 137 8.05 10.04 -0.40
N TYR A 138 7.40 10.93 -1.13
CA TYR A 138 7.27 10.89 -2.59
C TYR A 138 7.76 12.22 -3.18
N ASP A 139 7.82 12.30 -4.48
CA ASP A 139 8.41 13.42 -5.19
C ASP A 139 7.88 14.81 -4.80
N ASN A 140 6.58 14.94 -4.52
CA ASN A 140 5.93 16.22 -4.23
C ASN A 140 4.93 16.17 -3.08
N TYR A 141 4.86 15.04 -2.36
CA TYR A 141 4.01 14.90 -1.18
C TYR A 141 4.59 13.91 -0.17
N LEU A 142 4.23 14.11 1.08
CA LEU A 142 4.35 13.11 2.14
C LEU A 142 3.07 12.27 2.15
N LEU A 143 3.22 10.95 2.14
CA LEU A 143 2.14 10.07 2.52
C LEU A 143 2.07 10.08 4.04
N VAL A 144 0.95 10.49 4.58
CA VAL A 144 0.73 10.50 6.03
C VAL A 144 -0.36 9.50 6.41
N LEU A 145 -0.27 8.99 7.62
CA LEU A 145 -1.22 8.07 8.22
C LEU A 145 -1.88 8.76 9.41
N TYR A 146 -3.22 8.79 9.45
CA TYR A 146 -3.98 9.01 10.66
C TYR A 146 -4.17 7.66 11.35
N PRO A 147 -3.47 7.37 12.48
CA PRO A 147 -3.35 6.02 13.01
C PRO A 147 -4.67 5.47 13.55
N ASP A 148 -5.47 6.28 14.23
CA ASP A 148 -6.70 5.84 14.92
C ASP A 148 -7.72 5.18 13.98
N LYS A 149 -7.74 5.59 12.72
CA LYS A 149 -8.68 5.08 11.71
C LYS A 149 -7.98 4.44 10.52
N MET A 150 -6.66 4.33 10.57
CA MET A 150 -5.85 3.78 9.47
C MET A 150 -6.14 4.47 8.14
N VAL A 151 -6.32 5.80 8.16
CA VAL A 151 -6.58 6.61 6.97
C VAL A 151 -5.26 7.17 6.44
N TYR A 152 -4.97 6.86 5.19
CA TYR A 152 -3.84 7.47 4.50
C TYR A 152 -4.26 8.75 3.78
N GLY A 153 -3.41 9.77 3.84
CA GLY A 153 -3.62 11.01 3.12
C GLY A 153 -2.32 11.60 2.61
N LYS A 154 -2.41 12.68 1.88
CA LYS A 154 -1.27 13.37 1.30
C LYS A 154 -1.08 14.74 1.94
N VAL A 155 0.15 15.10 2.22
CA VAL A 155 0.58 16.47 2.53
C VAL A 155 1.50 16.91 1.42
N PHE A 156 1.05 17.80 0.55
CA PHE A 156 1.85 18.31 -0.55
C PHE A 156 2.89 19.31 -0.04
N PHE A 157 4.06 19.29 -0.64
CA PHE A 157 5.13 20.26 -0.40
C PHE A 157 5.71 20.80 -1.71
N ASN A 158 6.30 21.99 -1.64
CA ASN A 158 6.93 22.62 -2.79
C ASN A 158 8.39 22.17 -2.91
N ARG A 159 8.75 21.57 -4.03
CA ARG A 159 10.11 21.11 -4.35
C ARG A 159 11.14 22.25 -4.46
N SER A 160 10.72 23.47 -4.61
CA SER A 160 11.64 24.63 -4.56
C SER A 160 12.15 24.93 -3.15
N TYR A 161 11.50 24.39 -2.11
CA TYR A 161 11.86 24.62 -0.71
C TYR A 161 12.20 23.35 0.05
N TYR A 162 11.77 22.20 -0.44
CA TYR A 162 12.02 20.90 0.18
C TYR A 162 12.70 19.95 -0.80
N HIS A 163 13.73 19.29 -0.31
CA HIS A 163 14.53 18.34 -1.07
C HIS A 163 14.41 16.96 -0.44
N VAL A 164 14.12 15.96 -1.27
CA VAL A 164 14.08 14.56 -0.82
C VAL A 164 15.53 14.06 -0.72
N ASN A 165 15.85 13.45 0.41
CA ASN A 165 17.17 12.84 0.61
C ASN A 165 17.33 11.59 -0.28
N LYS A 166 18.57 11.27 -0.66
CA LYS A 166 18.90 10.15 -1.57
C LYS A 166 18.44 8.77 -1.05
N ASP A 167 18.32 8.63 0.27
CA ASP A 167 17.81 7.42 0.91
C ASP A 167 16.27 7.27 0.83
N GLY A 168 15.57 8.33 0.42
CA GLY A 168 14.10 8.37 0.37
C GLY A 168 13.41 8.34 1.74
N CYS A 169 14.16 8.42 2.83
CA CYS A 169 13.64 8.30 4.19
C CYS A 169 13.40 9.64 4.88
N SER A 170 13.89 10.73 4.30
CA SER A 170 13.75 12.08 4.86
C SER A 170 13.64 13.15 3.77
N ILE A 171 13.01 14.28 4.14
CA ILE A 171 13.08 15.53 3.40
C ILE A 171 13.70 16.61 4.28
N TYR A 172 14.35 17.58 3.67
CA TYR A 172 14.89 18.74 4.34
C TYR A 172 14.52 20.03 3.60
N SER A 173 14.32 21.10 4.34
CA SER A 173 14.08 22.43 3.76
C SER A 173 15.35 23.28 3.78
N ASP A 174 15.41 24.27 2.89
CA ASP A 174 16.48 25.29 2.87
C ASP A 174 16.61 26.07 4.20
N LYS A 175 15.55 26.06 5.02
CA LYS A 175 15.51 26.67 6.34
C LYS A 175 15.94 25.72 7.48
N GLY A 176 16.42 24.53 7.16
CA GLY A 176 16.95 23.56 8.13
C GLY A 176 15.89 22.64 8.77
N GLU A 177 14.62 22.71 8.38
CA GLU A 177 13.62 21.74 8.83
C GLU A 177 13.92 20.37 8.20
N LYS A 178 13.86 19.31 9.01
CA LYS A 178 13.98 17.93 8.54
C LYS A 178 12.73 17.15 8.97
N ILE A 179 12.24 16.29 8.08
CA ILE A 179 11.09 15.43 8.34
C ILE A 179 11.49 14.02 7.90
N PHE A 180 11.32 13.07 8.80
CA PHE A 180 11.63 11.65 8.59
C PHE A 180 10.35 10.81 8.47
N ILE A 181 10.47 9.65 7.86
CA ILE A 181 9.43 8.61 7.96
C ILE A 181 9.32 8.22 9.44
N GLY A 182 8.09 8.16 9.96
CA GLY A 182 7.81 7.94 11.39
C GLY A 182 7.53 9.21 12.18
N ASP A 183 7.96 10.39 11.71
CA ASP A 183 7.66 11.66 12.39
C ASP A 183 6.15 11.90 12.46
N THR A 184 5.72 12.48 13.58
CA THR A 184 4.32 12.87 13.82
C THR A 184 4.19 14.37 13.86
N PHE A 185 3.12 14.89 13.29
CA PHE A 185 2.78 16.31 13.39
C PHE A 185 1.27 16.51 13.27
N ASN A 186 0.82 17.64 13.78
CA ASN A 186 -0.57 18.06 13.66
C ASN A 186 -0.82 18.64 12.26
N ALA A 187 -1.85 18.12 11.57
CA ALA A 187 -2.21 18.53 10.22
C ALA A 187 -3.71 18.78 10.10
N LYS A 188 -4.06 19.83 9.37
CA LYS A 188 -5.45 20.17 9.07
C LYS A 188 -5.94 19.34 7.88
N LEU A 189 -7.08 18.70 8.01
CA LEU A 189 -7.77 18.06 6.88
C LEU A 189 -8.29 19.14 5.93
N LEU A 190 -7.69 19.21 4.74
CA LEU A 190 -7.94 20.29 3.78
C LEU A 190 -9.08 19.95 2.83
N ASN A 191 -9.02 18.75 2.24
CA ASN A 191 -9.97 18.31 1.23
C ASN A 191 -10.09 16.79 1.22
N VAL A 192 -11.29 16.31 0.93
CA VAL A 192 -11.59 14.89 0.78
C VAL A 192 -12.37 14.67 -0.51
N ASN A 193 -11.82 13.85 -1.39
CA ASN A 193 -12.49 13.42 -2.61
C ASN A 193 -13.07 12.03 -2.43
N THR A 194 -14.39 11.93 -2.25
CA THR A 194 -15.11 10.67 -2.03
C THR A 194 -15.25 9.81 -3.29
N ILE A 195 -14.99 10.37 -4.48
CA ILE A 195 -15.01 9.60 -5.74
C ILE A 195 -13.67 8.88 -5.94
N THR A 196 -12.57 9.59 -5.66
CA THR A 196 -11.23 9.03 -5.82
C THR A 196 -10.66 8.40 -4.56
N GLY A 197 -11.31 8.55 -3.40
CA GLY A 197 -10.79 8.11 -2.10
C GLY A 197 -9.55 8.90 -1.65
N GLU A 198 -9.29 10.07 -2.23
CA GLU A 198 -8.13 10.88 -1.88
C GLU A 198 -8.43 11.78 -0.68
N VAL A 199 -7.53 11.74 0.30
CA VAL A 199 -7.58 12.59 1.50
C VAL A 199 -6.35 13.48 1.48
N VAL A 200 -6.56 14.79 1.61
CA VAL A 200 -5.49 15.79 1.58
C VAL A 200 -5.44 16.52 2.91
N PHE A 201 -4.28 16.46 3.54
CA PHE A 201 -3.97 17.22 4.75
C PHE A 201 -3.05 18.39 4.44
N PHE A 202 -3.05 19.35 5.33
CA PHE A 202 -2.20 20.52 5.28
C PHE A 202 -1.42 20.65 6.59
N LYS A 203 -0.08 20.63 6.49
CA LYS A 203 0.80 20.93 7.62
C LYS A 203 1.00 22.44 7.71
N ASP A 204 0.62 23.04 8.84
CA ASP A 204 0.74 24.47 9.09
C ASP A 204 2.21 24.83 9.39
N THR A 205 3.04 24.87 8.36
CA THR A 205 4.39 25.44 8.44
C THR A 205 4.43 26.77 7.71
N LYS A 206 5.28 27.70 8.16
CA LYS A 206 5.42 29.02 7.51
C LYS A 206 5.66 28.92 5.99
N VAL A 207 6.44 27.91 5.57
CA VAL A 207 6.80 27.68 4.16
C VAL A 207 5.62 27.15 3.32
N ILE A 208 4.79 26.29 3.91
CA ILE A 208 3.62 25.72 3.24
C ILE A 208 2.48 26.74 3.16
N LYS A 209 2.33 27.63 4.15
CA LYS A 209 1.35 28.74 4.11
C LYS A 209 1.53 29.65 2.90
N GLU A 210 2.75 29.95 2.50
CA GLU A 210 3.03 30.79 1.33
C GLU A 210 2.61 30.12 0.02
N PHE A 211 2.70 28.79 -0.07
CA PHE A 211 2.31 28.03 -1.27
C PHE A 211 0.79 28.00 -1.48
N TYR A 212 0.02 27.57 -0.48
CA TYR A 212 -1.44 27.50 -0.58
C TYR A 212 -2.12 28.86 -0.56
N GLY A 213 -1.57 29.84 0.17
CA GLY A 213 -2.06 31.22 0.16
C GLY A 213 -1.98 31.89 -1.21
N ASN A 214 -1.02 31.49 -2.06
CA ASN A 214 -0.89 31.96 -3.42
C ASN A 214 -1.82 31.26 -4.42
N GLU A 215 -2.17 29.99 -4.19
CA GLU A 215 -3.15 29.27 -5.04
C GLU A 215 -4.59 29.74 -4.78
N GLU A 216 -4.97 30.01 -3.52
CA GLU A 216 -6.28 30.62 -3.24
C GLU A 216 -6.43 32.00 -3.89
N LYS A 217 -5.36 32.80 -3.94
CA LYS A 217 -5.37 34.11 -4.64
C LYS A 217 -5.46 33.96 -6.14
N LYS A 218 -4.84 32.91 -6.74
CA LYS A 218 -4.95 32.63 -8.18
C LYS A 218 -6.33 32.09 -8.55
N GLY A 219 -6.93 31.23 -7.71
CA GLY A 219 -8.29 30.72 -7.90
C GLY A 219 -9.34 31.84 -7.85
N LYS A 220 -9.22 32.78 -6.90
CA LYS A 220 -10.14 33.92 -6.78
C LYS A 220 -10.00 34.95 -7.93
N LYS A 221 -8.81 35.06 -8.56
CA LYS A 221 -8.64 35.92 -9.73
C LYS A 221 -9.24 35.32 -11.01
N LYS A 222 -9.28 33.97 -11.16
CA LYS A 222 -9.92 33.32 -12.31
C LYS A 222 -11.45 33.34 -12.28
N VAL A 223 -12.05 33.45 -11.08
CA VAL A 223 -13.52 33.54 -10.91
C VAL A 223 -14.05 34.97 -11.10
N LYS A 224 -13.19 36.01 -10.96
CA LYS A 224 -13.57 37.41 -11.18
C LYS A 224 -13.37 37.90 -12.62
N SER A 225 -12.86 37.04 -13.55
CA SER A 225 -12.62 37.37 -14.96
C SER A 225 -13.48 36.53 -15.92
N ARG A 226 -14.65 36.08 -15.43
CA ARG A 226 -15.72 35.51 -16.27
C ARG A 226 -17.03 36.18 -15.97
#